data_816f225e2420eca23d558fd6cd9f3a45
#
_entry.id   816f225e2420eca23d558fd6cd9f3a45
#
_cell.length_a   1.000
_cell.length_b   1.000
_cell.length_c   1.000
_cell.angle_alpha   90.00
_cell.angle_beta   90.00
_cell.angle_gamma   90.00
#
_symmetry.space_group_name_H-M   'P 1'
#
loop_
_entity.id
_entity.type
_entity.pdbx_description
1 polymer ?
#
loop_
_entity_poly.entity_id
_entity_poly.type
_entity_poly.pdbx_seq_one_letter_code
_entity_poly.pdbx_strand_id
1 'polypeptide(L)'
;MAKYMLSDPNFSDGKRKEVIDQIVGQFRDRPGLKLIGYEPDPDFDRLPVEVLGRPEVLREALLAAAAKAYELIDMEKQHGHH
;
A
#
# COMPACT_ATOMS: atom_id res chain seq x y z
N MET A 1 -27.20 -0.95 -6.04
CA MET A 1 -26.63 0.03 -5.11
C MET A 1 -25.16 -0.28 -4.87
N ALA A 2 -24.33 0.68 -5.07
CA ALA A 2 -22.89 0.49 -4.87
C ALA A 2 -22.57 0.39 -3.38
N LYS A 3 -21.75 -0.59 -3.04
CA LYS A 3 -21.24 -0.71 -1.68
C LYS A 3 -19.77 -0.31 -1.66
N TYR A 4 -19.41 0.44 -0.63
CA TYR A 4 -18.02 0.84 -0.43
C TYR A 4 -17.52 0.26 0.87
N MET A 5 -16.28 -0.17 0.86
CA MET A 5 -15.63 -0.72 2.05
C MET A 5 -14.45 0.15 2.42
N LEU A 6 -14.30 0.34 3.73
CA LEU A 6 -13.13 1.02 4.27
C LEU A 6 -12.12 -0.05 4.66
N SER A 7 -10.87 0.15 4.27
CA SER A 7 -9.81 -0.78 4.58
C SER A 7 -8.59 -0.03 5.10
N ASP A 8 -7.91 -0.64 6.06
CA ASP A 8 -6.72 -0.06 6.68
C ASP A 8 -5.53 -1.01 6.55
N PRO A 9 -5.04 -1.24 5.32
CA PRO A 9 -3.86 -2.09 5.16
C PRO A 9 -2.63 -1.44 5.78
N ASN A 10 -1.72 -2.29 6.25
CA ASN A 10 -0.51 -1.84 6.92
C ASN A 10 0.68 -2.58 6.32
N PHE A 11 1.64 -1.83 5.81
CA PHE A 11 2.81 -2.40 5.14
C PHE A 11 4.04 -2.23 6.03
N SER A 12 5.01 -3.11 5.84
CA SER A 12 6.21 -3.14 6.68
C SER A 12 7.35 -2.30 6.11
N ASP A 13 7.04 -1.06 5.76
CA ASP A 13 8.06 -0.11 5.31
C ASP A 13 7.54 1.30 5.48
N GLY A 14 8.01 1.99 6.48
CA GLY A 14 7.61 3.36 6.78
C GLY A 14 8.77 4.35 6.72
N LYS A 15 9.92 3.93 6.15
CA LYS A 15 11.11 4.76 6.13
C LYS A 15 11.51 5.27 4.75
N ARG A 16 11.39 4.44 3.73
CA ARG A 16 11.88 4.77 2.40
C ARG A 16 10.79 5.41 1.56
N LYS A 17 10.97 6.67 1.27
CA LYS A 17 9.95 7.44 0.56
C LYS A 17 9.62 6.85 -0.81
N GLU A 18 10.62 6.41 -1.56
CA GLU A 18 10.37 5.85 -2.89
C GLU A 18 9.58 4.56 -2.84
N VAL A 19 9.77 3.74 -1.79
CA VAL A 19 8.98 2.53 -1.61
C VAL A 19 7.55 2.89 -1.21
N ILE A 20 7.41 3.83 -0.27
CA ILE A 20 6.12 4.30 0.19
C ILE A 20 5.30 4.83 -0.99
N ASP A 21 5.91 5.67 -1.82
CA ASP A 21 5.23 6.26 -2.97
C ASP A 21 4.75 5.20 -3.97
N GLN A 22 5.54 4.16 -4.17
CA GLN A 22 5.16 3.09 -5.09
C GLN A 22 4.03 2.24 -4.53
N ILE A 23 4.04 1.96 -3.23
CA ILE A 23 2.96 1.19 -2.60
C ILE A 23 1.68 2.00 -2.61
N VAL A 24 1.74 3.24 -2.17
CA VAL A 24 0.58 4.13 -2.11
C VAL A 24 0.04 4.40 -3.52
N GLY A 25 0.93 4.44 -4.51
CA GLY A 25 0.54 4.65 -5.90
C GLY A 25 -0.42 3.60 -6.43
N GLN A 26 -0.42 2.39 -5.84
CA GLN A 26 -1.34 1.34 -6.24
C GLN A 26 -2.79 1.65 -5.88
N PHE A 27 -2.99 2.60 -4.98
CA PHE A 27 -4.32 3.01 -4.55
C PHE A 27 -4.79 4.30 -5.23
N ARG A 28 -3.98 4.87 -6.11
CA ARG A 28 -4.33 6.10 -6.82
C ARG A 28 -4.84 5.79 -8.21
N ASP A 29 -5.66 6.71 -8.73
CA ASP A 29 -6.13 6.68 -10.13
C ASP A 29 -6.85 5.38 -10.50
N ARG A 30 -7.57 4.81 -9.55
CA ARG A 30 -8.41 3.64 -9.81
C ARG A 30 -9.88 4.05 -9.69
N PRO A 31 -10.68 3.88 -10.75
CA PRO A 31 -12.12 4.17 -10.66
C PRO A 31 -12.76 3.33 -9.57
N GLY A 32 -13.56 3.96 -8.73
CA GLY A 32 -14.24 3.27 -7.65
C GLY A 32 -13.40 3.10 -6.40
N LEU A 33 -12.25 3.73 -6.33
CA LEU A 33 -11.36 3.66 -5.17
C LEU A 33 -10.90 5.06 -4.80
N LYS A 34 -10.90 5.34 -3.50
CA LYS A 34 -10.43 6.61 -2.98
C LYS A 34 -9.38 6.38 -1.90
N LEU A 35 -8.20 6.93 -2.10
CA LEU A 35 -7.17 6.95 -1.08
C LEU A 35 -7.50 8.06 -0.10
N ILE A 36 -7.81 7.69 1.15
CA ILE A 36 -8.16 8.66 2.17
C ILE A 36 -6.91 9.28 2.77
N GLY A 37 -5.92 8.45 3.07
CA GLY A 37 -4.66 8.95 3.58
C GLY A 37 -3.69 7.83 3.93
N TYR A 38 -2.51 8.23 4.29
CA TYR A 38 -1.51 7.29 4.79
C TYR A 38 -0.56 8.07 5.69
N GLU A 39 0.03 7.35 6.63
CA GLU A 39 0.89 8.01 7.63
C GLU A 39 2.09 7.12 7.93
N PRO A 40 3.20 7.30 7.20
CA PRO A 40 4.40 6.49 7.43
C PRO A 40 4.93 6.66 8.85
N ASP A 41 5.30 5.56 9.46
CA ASP A 41 5.86 5.53 10.80
C ASP A 41 7.28 4.99 10.72
N PRO A 42 8.30 5.85 10.65
CA PRO A 42 9.67 5.40 10.53
C PRO A 42 10.21 4.72 11.79
N ASP A 43 9.65 5.04 12.95
CA ASP A 43 10.11 4.44 14.22
C ASP A 43 9.81 2.95 14.26
N PHE A 44 8.65 2.56 13.75
CA PHE A 44 8.23 1.16 13.72
C PHE A 44 8.32 0.55 12.33
N ASP A 45 8.81 1.32 11.37
CA ASP A 45 8.96 0.89 9.99
C ASP A 45 7.65 0.36 9.42
N ARG A 46 6.59 1.13 9.57
CA ARG A 46 5.24 0.76 9.14
C ARG A 46 4.62 1.82 8.26
N LEU A 47 3.74 1.36 7.39
CA LEU A 47 3.00 2.24 6.50
C LEU A 47 1.51 1.90 6.58
N PRO A 48 0.77 2.49 7.52
CA PRO A 48 -0.67 2.35 7.52
C PRO A 48 -1.28 3.20 6.40
N VAL A 49 -2.21 2.61 5.68
CA VAL A 49 -2.90 3.26 4.56
C VAL A 49 -4.39 3.13 4.80
N GLU A 50 -5.13 4.19 4.49
CA GLU A 50 -6.58 4.15 4.63
C GLU A 50 -7.22 4.39 3.27
N VAL A 51 -8.02 3.45 2.81
CA VAL A 51 -8.65 3.50 1.51
C VAL A 51 -10.12 3.12 1.59
N LEU A 52 -10.91 3.71 0.70
CA LEU A 52 -12.33 3.44 0.59
C LEU A 52 -12.62 3.09 -0.86
N GLY A 53 -13.33 2.00 -1.09
CA GLY A 53 -13.64 1.61 -2.45
C GLY A 53 -14.62 0.48 -2.56
N ARG A 54 -14.98 0.17 -3.79
CA ARG A 54 -15.80 -0.99 -4.07
C ARG A 54 -15.00 -2.26 -3.77
N PRO A 55 -15.66 -3.31 -3.25
CA PRO A 55 -14.92 -4.50 -2.84
C PRO A 55 -14.02 -5.09 -3.93
N GLU A 56 -14.48 -5.18 -5.17
CA GLU A 56 -13.68 -5.75 -6.25
C GLU A 56 -12.48 -4.88 -6.62
N VAL A 57 -12.66 -3.57 -6.63
CA VAL A 57 -11.57 -2.64 -6.94
C VAL A 57 -10.59 -2.59 -5.78
N LEU A 58 -11.10 -2.58 -4.57
CA LEU A 58 -10.28 -2.58 -3.37
C LEU A 58 -9.42 -3.82 -3.31
N ARG A 59 -9.99 -4.98 -3.62
CA ARG A 59 -9.24 -6.23 -3.63
C ARG A 59 -8.10 -6.18 -4.63
N GLU A 60 -8.36 -5.70 -5.85
CA GLU A 60 -7.33 -5.60 -6.87
C GLU A 60 -6.21 -4.66 -6.43
N ALA A 61 -6.57 -3.51 -5.86
CA ALA A 61 -5.58 -2.55 -5.39
C ALA A 61 -4.75 -3.12 -4.24
N LEU A 62 -5.39 -3.83 -3.31
CA LEU A 62 -4.68 -4.45 -2.20
C LEU A 62 -3.71 -5.51 -2.69
N LEU A 63 -4.11 -6.33 -3.66
CA LEU A 63 -3.23 -7.34 -4.23
C LEU A 63 -2.06 -6.70 -4.96
N ALA A 64 -2.32 -5.63 -5.72
CA ALA A 64 -1.27 -4.92 -6.44
C ALA A 64 -0.28 -4.27 -5.46
N ALA A 65 -0.80 -3.67 -4.40
CA ALA A 65 0.05 -3.04 -3.39
C ALA A 65 0.89 -4.07 -2.64
N ALA A 66 0.29 -5.21 -2.31
CA ALA A 66 1.02 -6.29 -1.63
C ALA A 66 2.11 -6.86 -2.53
N ALA A 67 1.83 -7.05 -3.81
CA ALA A 67 2.82 -7.55 -4.76
C ALA A 67 3.97 -6.55 -4.92
N LYS A 68 3.65 -5.26 -4.99
CA LYS A 68 4.67 -4.23 -5.11
C LYS A 68 5.54 -4.17 -3.86
N ALA A 69 4.92 -4.26 -2.68
CA ALA A 69 5.66 -4.26 -1.42
C ALA A 69 6.58 -5.46 -1.33
N TYR A 70 6.09 -6.64 -1.71
CA TYR A 70 6.90 -7.86 -1.69
C TYR A 70 8.09 -7.75 -2.63
N GLU A 71 7.85 -7.26 -3.84
CA GLU A 71 8.89 -7.07 -4.83
C GLU A 71 10.00 -6.14 -4.33
N LEU A 72 9.61 -5.00 -3.78
CA LEU A 72 10.58 -4.01 -3.32
C LEU A 72 11.36 -4.47 -2.09
N ILE A 73 10.69 -5.16 -1.18
CA ILE A 73 11.35 -5.70 0.01
C ILE A 73 12.30 -6.83 -0.38
N ASP A 74 11.89 -7.68 -1.31
CA ASP A 74 12.72 -8.79 -1.77
C ASP A 74 13.98 -8.27 -2.45
N MET A 75 13.87 -7.24 -3.27
CA MET A 75 15.01 -6.61 -3.91
C MET A 75 15.98 -6.04 -2.88
N GLU A 76 15.45 -5.45 -1.82
CA GLU A 76 16.26 -4.92 -0.72
C GLU A 76 17.06 -6.03 -0.06
N LYS A 77 16.43 -7.17 0.19
CA LYS A 77 17.10 -8.31 0.82
C LYS A 77 18.22 -8.86 -0.06
N GLN A 78 18.02 -8.88 -1.37
CA GLN A 78 19.02 -9.39 -2.30
C GLN A 78 20.25 -8.51 -2.34
N HIS A 79 20.08 -7.22 -2.16
CA HIS A 79 21.19 -6.28 -2.16
C HIS A 79 21.80 -6.09 -0.79
N GLY A 80 21.00 -6.35 0.18
CA GLY A 80 21.41 -6.12 1.55
C GLY A 80 22.37 -7.13 2.10
N HIS A 81 22.53 -8.05 1.73
CA HIS A 81 23.14 -9.00 2.32
C HIS A 81 23.20 -9.16 3.50
N HIS A 82 23.08 -9.49 3.91
CA HIS A 82 23.26 -9.51 5.22
C HIS A 82 23.81 -10.67 5.71
#